data_1deb6c2e74f5848633add61535cc876d
#
_entry.id   1deb6c2e74f5848633add61535cc876d
#
_cell.length_a   1.000
_cell.length_b   1.000
_cell.length_c   1.000
_cell.angle_alpha   90.00
_cell.angle_beta   90.00
_cell.angle_gamma   90.00
#
_symmetry.space_group_name_H-M   'P 1'
#
loop_
_entity.id
_entity.type
_entity.pdbx_description
1 polymer ?
#
loop_
_entity_poly.entity_id
_entity_poly.type
_entity_poly.pdbx_seq_one_letter_code
_entity_poly.pdbx_strand_id
1 'polypeptide(L)'
;EKQIAPARTFCLLSEVAGLEKQGLIKGGNLGNAVIIVDTAIDNKEVEFFKERFGIKFYEGTRGLYKSQILRFKNEPVRHKTLDLIGDLALLGKPILGHVTAIKSGHKGNVEFAKLLRKEFKDQF
;
A
#
# COMPACT_ATOMS: atom_id res chain seq x y z
N GLU A 1 15.57 -4.66 -8.53
CA GLU A 1 15.47 -3.42 -7.76
C GLU A 1 14.69 -2.35 -8.54
N LYS A 2 15.14 -1.92 -9.72
CA LYS A 2 14.52 -0.85 -10.54
C LYS A 2 13.06 -1.09 -10.94
N GLN A 3 12.58 -2.31 -10.91
CA GLN A 3 11.20 -2.66 -11.28
C GLN A 3 10.21 -2.71 -10.12
N ILE A 4 10.67 -2.82 -8.89
CA ILE A 4 9.84 -3.00 -7.69
C ILE A 4 9.98 -1.81 -6.74
N ALA A 5 11.21 -1.44 -6.36
CA ALA A 5 11.46 -0.42 -5.35
C ALA A 5 10.82 0.96 -5.64
N PRO A 6 10.67 1.42 -6.90
CA PRO A 6 10.01 2.70 -7.17
C PRO A 6 8.48 2.67 -7.05
N ALA A 7 7.84 1.50 -6.87
CA ALA A 7 6.40 1.41 -6.78
C ALA A 7 5.87 2.05 -5.48
N ARG A 8 4.96 3.02 -5.63
CA ARG A 8 4.34 3.70 -4.49
C ARG A 8 3.29 2.83 -3.83
N THR A 9 3.08 3.05 -2.53
CA THR A 9 1.91 2.52 -1.84
C THR A 9 0.62 3.02 -2.47
N PHE A 10 -0.50 2.40 -2.15
CA PHE A 10 -1.80 2.84 -2.60
C PHE A 10 -2.81 2.75 -1.45
N CYS A 11 -3.86 3.55 -1.52
CA CYS A 11 -4.98 3.51 -0.61
C CYS A 11 -6.29 3.74 -1.37
N LEU A 12 -7.35 3.16 -0.86
CA LEU A 12 -8.70 3.50 -1.27
C LEU A 12 -9.12 4.80 -0.59
N LEU A 13 -9.80 5.67 -1.32
CA LEU A 13 -10.23 6.95 -0.78
C LEU A 13 -11.13 6.76 0.45
N SER A 14 -12.02 5.77 0.42
CA SER A 14 -12.89 5.41 1.54
C SER A 14 -12.15 5.05 2.84
N GLU A 15 -10.90 4.62 2.75
CA GLU A 15 -10.09 4.23 3.91
C GLU A 15 -9.32 5.40 4.53
N VAL A 16 -9.06 6.48 3.76
CA VAL A 16 -8.13 7.55 4.16
C VAL A 16 -8.56 8.24 5.45
N ALA A 17 -9.84 8.60 5.60
CA ALA A 17 -10.34 9.26 6.80
C ALA A 17 -10.20 8.39 8.06
N GLY A 18 -10.41 7.08 7.93
CA GLY A 18 -10.21 6.12 9.02
C GLY A 18 -8.73 5.95 9.40
N LEU A 19 -7.86 5.86 8.40
CA LEU A 19 -6.43 5.76 8.58
C LEU A 19 -5.83 7.03 9.20
N GLU A 20 -6.31 8.21 8.81
CA GLU A 20 -5.89 9.50 9.39
C GLU A 20 -6.27 9.58 10.88
N LYS A 21 -7.50 9.21 11.25
CA LYS A 21 -7.94 9.18 12.66
C LYS A 21 -7.09 8.24 13.52
N GLN A 22 -6.56 7.17 12.93
CA GLN A 22 -5.66 6.24 13.59
C GLN A 22 -4.18 6.71 13.59
N GLY A 23 -3.88 7.84 12.98
CA GLY A 23 -2.52 8.38 12.86
C GLY A 23 -1.60 7.55 11.94
N LEU A 24 -2.17 6.81 11.00
CA LEU A 24 -1.42 5.92 10.11
C LEU A 24 -0.96 6.60 8.80
N ILE A 25 -1.37 7.86 8.54
CA ILE A 25 -1.00 8.61 7.32
C ILE A 25 -0.10 9.81 7.64
N LYS A 26 0.78 9.71 8.61
CA LYS A 26 1.62 10.86 9.05
C LYS A 26 2.48 11.46 7.94
N GLY A 27 3.03 10.65 7.05
CA GLY A 27 3.91 11.06 5.94
C GLY A 27 3.29 10.86 4.55
N GLY A 28 2.00 10.50 4.45
CA GLY A 28 1.33 10.24 3.18
C GLY A 28 1.15 11.51 2.34
N ASN A 29 1.51 11.43 1.06
CA ASN A 29 1.29 12.48 0.07
C ASN A 29 1.23 11.86 -1.34
N LEU A 30 0.85 12.67 -2.35
CA LEU A 30 0.71 12.20 -3.73
C LEU A 30 2.02 11.73 -4.39
N GLY A 31 3.17 12.08 -3.82
CA GLY A 31 4.48 11.63 -4.31
C GLY A 31 4.82 10.20 -3.89
N ASN A 32 4.30 9.74 -2.75
CA ASN A 32 4.60 8.43 -2.18
C ASN A 32 3.40 7.47 -2.08
N ALA A 33 2.19 7.94 -2.38
CA ALA A 33 0.98 7.12 -2.40
C ALA A 33 0.15 7.36 -3.65
N VAL A 34 -0.48 6.30 -4.14
CA VAL A 34 -1.48 6.32 -5.22
C VAL A 34 -2.86 6.28 -4.59
N ILE A 35 -3.71 7.24 -4.92
CA ILE A 35 -5.09 7.30 -4.44
C ILE A 35 -6.02 6.70 -5.49
N ILE A 36 -6.84 5.75 -5.04
CA ILE A 36 -7.89 5.11 -5.85
C ILE A 36 -9.23 5.58 -5.30
N VAL A 37 -9.98 6.28 -6.13
CA VAL A 37 -11.33 6.78 -5.81
C VAL A 37 -12.33 5.65 -6.04
N ASP A 38 -12.71 4.98 -4.98
CA ASP A 38 -13.58 3.80 -4.97
C ASP A 38 -15.04 4.12 -4.62
N THR A 39 -15.28 5.28 -3.98
CA THR A 39 -16.61 5.74 -3.59
C THR A 39 -16.94 7.12 -4.15
N ALA A 40 -18.20 7.47 -4.17
CA ALA A 40 -18.61 8.86 -4.36
C ALA A 40 -18.09 9.70 -3.18
N ILE A 41 -17.69 10.93 -3.47
CA ILE A 41 -17.10 11.86 -2.50
C ILE A 41 -18.14 12.92 -2.19
N ASP A 42 -18.45 13.15 -0.93
CA ASP A 42 -19.29 14.25 -0.50
C ASP A 42 -18.51 15.57 -0.34
N ASN A 43 -19.22 16.68 -0.18
CA ASN A 43 -18.59 18.00 -0.06
C ASN A 43 -17.67 18.14 1.17
N LYS A 44 -17.95 17.42 2.26
CA LYS A 44 -17.12 17.44 3.48
C LYS A 44 -15.81 16.70 3.26
N GLU A 45 -15.89 15.59 2.57
CA GLU A 45 -14.69 14.82 2.18
C GLU A 45 -13.84 15.61 1.19
N VAL A 46 -14.46 16.28 0.20
CA VAL A 46 -13.75 17.15 -0.74
C VAL A 46 -12.96 18.23 0.00
N GLU A 47 -13.59 18.92 0.95
CA GLU A 47 -12.93 19.98 1.72
C GLU A 47 -11.81 19.40 2.61
N PHE A 48 -12.04 18.30 3.30
CA PHE A 48 -11.04 17.59 4.08
C PHE A 48 -9.79 17.23 3.26
N PHE A 49 -9.98 16.64 2.07
CA PHE A 49 -8.86 16.26 1.21
C PHE A 49 -8.12 17.48 0.64
N LYS A 50 -8.84 18.56 0.35
CA LYS A 50 -8.25 19.81 -0.11
C LYS A 50 -7.36 20.44 0.98
N GLU A 51 -7.88 20.57 2.20
CA GLU A 51 -7.16 21.18 3.31
C GLU A 51 -5.97 20.34 3.78
N ARG A 52 -6.18 19.03 3.92
CA ARG A 52 -5.18 18.12 4.50
C ARG A 52 -4.08 17.70 3.53
N PHE A 53 -4.42 17.51 2.25
CA PHE A 53 -3.52 16.95 1.25
C PHE A 53 -3.34 17.83 -0.01
N GLY A 54 -4.02 18.95 -0.11
CA GLY A 54 -4.01 19.81 -1.30
C GLY A 54 -4.67 19.17 -2.53
N ILE A 55 -5.50 18.16 -2.32
CA ILE A 55 -6.14 17.38 -3.39
C ILE A 55 -7.45 18.04 -3.79
N LYS A 56 -7.65 18.25 -5.10
CA LYS A 56 -8.90 18.78 -5.66
C LYS A 56 -9.65 17.65 -6.35
N PHE A 57 -10.81 17.29 -5.81
CA PHE A 57 -11.71 16.36 -6.48
C PHE A 57 -12.71 17.08 -7.36
N TYR A 58 -13.09 16.42 -8.43
CA TYR A 58 -14.15 16.87 -9.35
C TYR A 58 -15.27 15.85 -9.32
N GLU A 59 -16.49 16.31 -9.48
CA GLU A 59 -17.68 15.46 -9.54
C GLU A 59 -17.49 14.33 -10.57
N GLY A 60 -17.88 13.11 -10.19
CA GLY A 60 -17.76 11.94 -11.04
C GLY A 60 -16.34 11.35 -11.12
N THR A 61 -15.35 11.84 -10.34
CA THR A 61 -14.03 11.21 -10.28
C THR A 61 -14.16 9.79 -9.70
N ARG A 62 -13.70 8.79 -10.47
CA ARG A 62 -13.61 7.38 -10.03
C ARG A 62 -12.34 6.74 -10.58
N GLY A 63 -11.86 5.71 -9.90
CA GLY A 63 -10.63 5.03 -10.25
C GLY A 63 -9.37 5.80 -9.84
N LEU A 64 -8.34 5.78 -10.67
CA LEU A 64 -7.10 6.51 -10.36
C LEU A 64 -7.37 8.02 -10.29
N TYR A 65 -6.90 8.66 -9.22
CA TYR A 65 -7.00 10.12 -9.10
C TYR A 65 -6.31 10.82 -10.28
N LYS A 66 -7.05 11.68 -11.00
CA LYS A 66 -6.69 12.21 -12.33
C LYS A 66 -5.31 12.89 -12.45
N SER A 67 -4.81 13.49 -11.39
CA SER A 67 -3.49 14.13 -11.40
C SER A 67 -2.34 13.16 -11.18
N GLN A 68 -2.60 11.89 -10.95
CA GLN A 68 -1.58 10.88 -10.72
C GLN A 68 -1.34 10.04 -11.97
N ILE A 69 -0.08 10.02 -12.39
CA ILE A 69 0.39 9.08 -13.41
C ILE A 69 1.05 7.92 -12.69
N LEU A 70 0.64 6.69 -13.01
CA LEU A 70 1.30 5.49 -12.49
C LEU A 70 2.72 5.38 -13.03
N ARG A 71 3.68 5.05 -12.18
CA ARG A 71 5.07 4.74 -12.56
C ARG A 71 5.15 3.45 -13.37
N PHE A 72 4.21 2.53 -13.12
CA PHE A 72 4.05 1.26 -13.82
C PHE A 72 2.56 0.97 -14.01
N LYS A 73 2.15 0.34 -15.12
CA LYS A 73 0.74 -0.05 -15.34
C LYS A 73 0.14 -0.88 -14.20
N ASN A 74 0.98 -1.66 -13.51
CA ASN A 74 0.63 -2.53 -12.39
C ASN A 74 1.31 -2.08 -11.08
N GLU A 75 1.45 -0.78 -10.85
CA GLU A 75 2.15 -0.21 -9.69
C GLU A 75 1.64 -0.77 -8.34
N PRO A 76 0.33 -0.91 -8.07
CA PRO A 76 -0.17 -1.49 -6.83
C PRO A 76 0.32 -2.93 -6.57
N VAL A 77 0.37 -3.77 -7.62
CA VAL A 77 0.87 -5.14 -7.50
C VAL A 77 2.38 -5.16 -7.22
N ARG A 78 3.13 -4.26 -7.85
CA ARG A 78 4.56 -4.11 -7.58
C ARG A 78 4.83 -3.67 -6.15
N HIS A 79 4.03 -2.74 -5.64
CA HIS A 79 4.15 -2.33 -4.24
C HIS A 79 3.81 -3.49 -3.29
N LYS A 80 2.76 -4.27 -3.55
CA LYS A 80 2.46 -5.49 -2.78
C LYS A 80 3.60 -6.51 -2.80
N THR A 81 4.32 -6.60 -3.91
CA THR A 81 5.52 -7.45 -4.00
C THR A 81 6.66 -6.88 -3.15
N LEU A 82 6.82 -5.56 -3.13
CA LEU A 82 7.81 -4.88 -2.27
C LEU A 82 7.51 -5.12 -0.79
N ASP A 83 6.24 -4.97 -0.38
CA ASP A 83 5.77 -5.27 0.97
C ASP A 83 6.12 -6.71 1.38
N LEU A 84 5.78 -7.68 0.51
CA LEU A 84 6.03 -9.10 0.78
C LEU A 84 7.53 -9.39 0.93
N ILE A 85 8.37 -8.83 0.06
CA ILE A 85 9.84 -8.98 0.14
C ILE A 85 10.35 -8.39 1.47
N GLY A 86 9.88 -7.18 1.84
CA GLY A 86 10.28 -6.52 3.08
C GLY A 86 9.85 -7.28 4.32
N ASP A 87 8.60 -7.74 4.35
CA ASP A 87 8.05 -8.49 5.49
C ASP A 87 8.76 -9.84 5.68
N LEU A 88 9.07 -10.54 4.58
CA LEU A 88 9.79 -11.81 4.64
C LEU A 88 11.28 -11.63 4.97
N ALA A 89 11.87 -10.47 4.66
CA ALA A 89 13.24 -10.17 5.07
C ALA A 89 13.42 -10.12 6.60
N LEU A 90 12.33 -9.94 7.36
CA LEU A 90 12.33 -10.03 8.83
C LEU A 90 12.74 -11.42 9.36
N LEU A 91 12.74 -12.44 8.52
CA LEU A 91 13.31 -13.75 8.86
C LEU A 91 14.82 -13.66 9.16
N GLY A 92 15.53 -12.68 8.60
CA GLY A 92 16.97 -12.52 8.75
C GLY A 92 17.80 -13.51 7.92
N LYS A 93 17.15 -14.36 7.12
CA LYS A 93 17.80 -15.34 6.21
C LYS A 93 17.09 -15.39 4.87
N PRO A 94 17.78 -15.69 3.79
CA PRO A 94 17.17 -15.86 2.47
C PRO A 94 16.26 -17.10 2.45
N ILE A 95 15.14 -16.98 1.73
CA ILE A 95 14.24 -18.10 1.45
C ILE A 95 14.65 -18.70 0.10
N LEU A 96 14.94 -20.00 0.09
CA LEU A 96 15.10 -20.77 -1.14
C LEU A 96 13.81 -21.52 -1.42
N GLY A 97 12.99 -20.99 -2.32
CA GLY A 97 11.70 -21.60 -2.65
C GLY A 97 10.82 -20.68 -3.50
N HIS A 98 9.60 -21.10 -3.70
CA HIS A 98 8.57 -20.35 -4.41
C HIS A 98 7.51 -19.87 -3.41
N VAL A 99 7.22 -18.57 -3.39
CA VAL A 99 6.19 -17.97 -2.54
C VAL A 99 5.04 -17.48 -3.41
N THR A 100 3.84 -17.98 -3.15
CA THR A 100 2.62 -17.49 -3.78
C THR A 100 1.78 -16.73 -2.75
N ALA A 101 1.53 -15.45 -3.02
CA ALA A 101 0.76 -14.59 -2.13
C ALA A 101 -0.57 -14.18 -2.77
N ILE A 102 -1.69 -14.53 -2.14
CA ILE A 102 -3.05 -14.21 -2.61
C ILE A 102 -3.69 -13.25 -1.62
N LYS A 103 -4.08 -12.05 -2.08
CA LYS A 103 -4.66 -10.99 -1.24
C LYS A 103 -3.78 -10.68 -0.01
N SER A 104 -2.47 -10.68 -0.20
CA SER A 104 -1.49 -10.48 0.87
C SER A 104 -1.54 -9.07 1.48
N GLY A 105 -1.07 -8.98 2.73
CA GLY A 105 -0.88 -7.72 3.45
C GLY A 105 0.09 -7.94 4.61
N HIS A 106 0.63 -6.87 5.19
CA HIS A 106 1.65 -6.92 6.23
C HIS A 106 1.33 -7.92 7.36
N LYS A 107 0.11 -7.90 7.89
CA LYS A 107 -0.29 -8.83 8.96
C LYS A 107 -0.09 -10.30 8.54
N GLY A 108 -0.63 -10.69 7.40
CA GLY A 108 -0.50 -12.07 6.89
C GLY A 108 0.94 -12.44 6.55
N ASN A 109 1.68 -11.53 5.94
CA ASN A 109 3.09 -11.74 5.59
C ASN A 109 3.96 -11.96 6.83
N VAL A 110 3.76 -11.12 7.87
CA VAL A 110 4.50 -11.24 9.15
C VAL A 110 4.12 -12.51 9.91
N GLU A 111 2.84 -12.88 9.94
CA GLU A 111 2.42 -14.15 10.56
C GLU A 111 3.03 -15.36 9.82
N PHE A 112 3.08 -15.32 8.50
CA PHE A 112 3.75 -16.36 7.72
C PHE A 112 5.25 -16.41 8.02
N ALA A 113 5.93 -15.27 8.12
CA ALA A 113 7.33 -15.20 8.51
C ALA A 113 7.56 -15.84 9.91
N LYS A 114 6.68 -15.55 10.88
CA LYS A 114 6.74 -16.19 12.22
C LYS A 114 6.56 -17.69 12.16
N LEU A 115 5.64 -18.18 11.34
CA LEU A 115 5.44 -19.63 11.14
C LEU A 115 6.67 -20.30 10.56
N LEU A 116 7.26 -19.72 9.51
CA LEU A 116 8.49 -20.21 8.93
C LEU A 116 9.63 -20.27 9.95
N ARG A 117 9.80 -19.20 10.74
CA ARG A 117 10.83 -19.17 11.79
C ARG A 117 10.62 -20.23 12.87
N LYS A 118 9.37 -20.51 13.21
CA LYS A 118 9.04 -21.58 14.19
C LYS A 118 9.33 -22.97 13.63
N GLU A 119 8.91 -23.21 12.38
CA GLU A 119 9.02 -24.52 11.74
C GLU A 119 10.47 -24.89 11.43
N PHE A 120 11.26 -23.91 11.02
CA PHE A 120 12.66 -24.09 10.63
C PHE A 120 13.64 -23.53 11.66
N LYS A 121 13.28 -23.52 12.95
CA LYS A 121 14.07 -22.89 14.02
C LYS A 121 15.53 -23.35 14.06
N ASP A 122 15.81 -24.61 13.72
CA ASP A 122 17.15 -25.17 13.72
C ASP A 122 18.02 -24.72 12.53
N GLN A 123 17.42 -23.95 11.59
CA GLN A 123 18.10 -23.33 10.46
C GLN A 123 18.35 -21.83 10.67
N PHE A 124 17.86 -21.26 11.80
CA PHE A 124 17.99 -19.83 12.14
C PHE A 124 18.98 -19.58 13.31
#